data_faccb50cfe6e9ac9b9662b288586b184
#
_entry.id   faccb50cfe6e9ac9b9662b288586b184
#
_cell.length_a   1.000
_cell.length_b   1.000
_cell.length_c   1.000
_cell.angle_alpha   90.00
_cell.angle_beta   90.00
_cell.angle_gamma   90.00
#
_symmetry.space_group_name_H-M   'P 1'
#
loop_
_entity.id
_entity.type
_entity.pdbx_description
1 polymer ?
#
loop_
_entity_poly.entity_id
_entity_poly.type
_entity_poly.pdbx_seq_one_letter_code
_entity_poly.pdbx_strand_id
1 'polypeptide(L)'
;TFRLPVANNPLRDEAIFDFENYPENMWAKPGDNQPNRAALARWGSWINSWSKEKYGRPLFLACSADLAGSTNIAGFAEDYDDMSNYGWYERDTAPEGVLLPQEITEFQNASLCVGAASVNFSDKPEEEFNGFFTACSTYGSFSYLKYGAMRLYSQLAADCELKIGKVIWVAGHSGPETAEDSRTHFGIFSPGVTQMFPDGHVIDVHPWEYNEVMPLLAAALKTDRPIVALHLTRPGVKIPDRKALGLASHMEAAKGAYIMSDYKEGMPRQGCFFVQGTMSTYNLIRSLGDIDDAGVNVKIVAVPSPQLFKLQPQTYQDTVITPADRMNSTVITNRARRLMSDWNYNPLCNEYAMSSDWDDEWRVGGSGDEVCEDSHIDPKSLCEGVVRFAKDHEARMARLRSMMEAAGAKV
;
A
#
# COMPACT_ATOMS: atom_id res chain seq x y z
N THR A 1 31.19 12.40 8.76
CA THR A 1 30.18 13.45 8.58
C THR A 1 29.62 13.33 7.18
N PHE A 2 28.36 12.97 7.06
CA PHE A 2 27.67 12.72 5.80
C PHE A 2 27.17 14.03 5.14
N ARG A 3 28.02 15.04 5.03
CA ARG A 3 27.69 16.23 4.26
C ARG A 3 27.95 15.98 2.79
N LEU A 4 26.91 15.96 1.98
CA LEU A 4 27.01 15.92 0.53
C LEU A 4 26.69 17.29 -0.05
N PRO A 5 27.41 17.74 -1.09
CA PRO A 5 26.99 18.90 -1.87
C PRO A 5 25.61 18.68 -2.45
N VAL A 6 24.81 19.75 -2.55
CA VAL A 6 23.42 19.67 -3.05
C VAL A 6 23.35 19.14 -4.48
N ALA A 7 24.29 19.47 -5.33
CA ALA A 7 24.38 18.96 -6.69
C ALA A 7 24.46 17.41 -6.78
N ASN A 8 24.91 16.77 -5.69
CA ASN A 8 25.04 15.31 -5.57
C ASN A 8 24.17 14.76 -4.45
N ASN A 9 22.99 15.36 -4.21
CA ASN A 9 22.07 14.87 -3.18
C ASN A 9 21.35 13.62 -3.68
N PRO A 10 21.61 12.44 -3.08
CA PRO A 10 21.00 11.19 -3.51
C PRO A 10 19.47 11.17 -3.38
N LEU A 11 18.89 11.98 -2.47
CA LEU A 11 17.43 12.07 -2.28
C LEU A 11 16.69 12.66 -3.50
N ARG A 12 17.42 13.23 -4.45
CA ARG A 12 16.87 13.86 -5.66
C ARG A 12 17.24 13.14 -6.94
N ASP A 13 17.91 12.00 -6.84
CA ASP A 13 18.30 11.24 -8.01
C ASP A 13 17.08 10.55 -8.63
N GLU A 14 16.82 10.83 -9.90
CA GLU A 14 15.68 10.27 -10.64
C GLU A 14 15.72 8.73 -10.70
N ALA A 15 16.90 8.10 -10.58
CA ALA A 15 17.00 6.63 -10.55
C ALA A 15 16.20 5.98 -9.41
N ILE A 16 15.96 6.71 -8.30
CA ILE A 16 15.09 6.24 -7.19
C ILE A 16 13.66 6.01 -7.67
N PHE A 17 13.21 6.81 -8.63
CA PHE A 17 11.81 6.89 -9.05
C PHE A 17 11.54 6.19 -10.38
N ASP A 18 12.59 5.79 -11.08
CA ASP A 18 12.56 5.15 -12.40
C ASP A 18 12.43 3.63 -12.29
N PHE A 19 11.30 3.18 -11.71
CA PHE A 19 11.04 1.77 -11.44
C PHE A 19 10.98 0.90 -12.69
N GLU A 20 10.72 1.45 -13.86
CA GLU A 20 10.72 0.70 -15.12
C GLU A 20 12.13 0.21 -15.50
N ASN A 21 13.16 0.89 -15.01
CA ASN A 21 14.56 0.57 -15.22
C ASN A 21 15.24 -0.07 -13.98
N TYR A 22 14.49 -0.50 -12.99
CA TYR A 22 15.04 -1.26 -11.87
C TYR A 22 15.63 -2.60 -12.36
N PRO A 23 16.67 -3.14 -11.69
CA PRO A 23 17.28 -4.41 -12.07
C PRO A 23 16.26 -5.54 -12.23
N GLU A 24 16.47 -6.42 -13.23
CA GLU A 24 15.54 -7.53 -13.50
C GLU A 24 15.35 -8.46 -12.30
N ASN A 25 16.38 -8.67 -11.49
CA ASN A 25 16.32 -9.52 -10.30
C ASN A 25 15.55 -8.90 -9.12
N MET A 26 15.05 -7.67 -9.26
CA MET A 26 14.11 -7.06 -8.32
C MET A 26 12.71 -7.68 -8.40
N TRP A 27 12.35 -8.27 -9.52
CA TRP A 27 10.99 -8.70 -9.83
C TRP A 27 10.80 -10.20 -9.61
N ALA A 28 9.68 -10.56 -8.98
CA ALA A 28 9.26 -11.95 -8.87
C ALA A 28 8.63 -12.44 -10.18
N LYS A 29 8.85 -13.72 -10.50
CA LYS A 29 8.34 -14.32 -11.74
C LYS A 29 6.92 -14.90 -11.52
N PRO A 30 6.10 -14.99 -12.59
CA PRO A 30 4.85 -15.71 -12.51
C PRO A 30 5.04 -17.14 -11.96
N GLY A 31 4.23 -17.50 -10.97
CA GLY A 31 4.30 -18.78 -10.27
C GLY A 31 5.10 -18.78 -8.98
N ASP A 32 5.99 -17.80 -8.75
CA ASP A 32 6.68 -17.65 -7.48
C ASP A 32 5.67 -17.38 -6.35
N ASN A 33 5.92 -17.94 -5.18
CA ASN A 33 5.10 -17.67 -3.99
C ASN A 33 5.88 -16.70 -3.09
N GLN A 34 5.48 -15.44 -3.07
CA GLN A 34 6.20 -14.37 -2.38
C GLN A 34 5.27 -13.51 -1.52
N PRO A 35 5.62 -13.22 -0.26
CA PRO A 35 4.95 -12.17 0.50
C PRO A 35 5.39 -10.80 -0.02
N ASN A 36 4.46 -9.85 -0.09
CA ASN A 36 4.81 -8.51 -0.60
C ASN A 36 5.81 -7.76 0.31
N ARG A 37 5.88 -8.09 1.62
CA ARG A 37 6.92 -7.54 2.50
C ARG A 37 8.36 -7.91 2.09
N ALA A 38 8.55 -9.05 1.39
CA ALA A 38 9.86 -9.41 0.87
C ALA A 38 10.35 -8.45 -0.23
N ALA A 39 9.43 -7.84 -0.97
CA ALA A 39 9.78 -6.78 -1.93
C ALA A 39 10.34 -5.53 -1.23
N LEU A 40 9.84 -5.20 -0.03
CA LEU A 40 10.42 -4.10 0.77
C LEU A 40 11.87 -4.40 1.16
N ALA A 41 12.16 -5.63 1.62
CA ALA A 41 13.54 -6.03 1.93
C ALA A 41 14.45 -5.92 0.70
N ARG A 42 14.00 -6.46 -0.43
CA ARG A 42 14.76 -6.43 -1.68
C ARG A 42 15.02 -5.00 -2.16
N TRP A 43 13.99 -4.16 -2.12
CA TRP A 43 14.11 -2.76 -2.51
C TRP A 43 15.02 -1.98 -1.54
N GLY A 44 14.87 -2.19 -0.23
CA GLY A 44 15.70 -1.55 0.79
C GLY A 44 17.17 -1.88 0.65
N SER A 45 17.49 -3.14 0.40
CA SER A 45 18.86 -3.61 0.13
C SER A 45 19.43 -2.93 -1.13
N TRP A 46 18.67 -2.95 -2.22
CA TRP A 46 19.08 -2.33 -3.47
C TRP A 46 19.33 -0.82 -3.32
N ILE A 47 18.41 -0.07 -2.76
CA ILE A 47 18.49 1.39 -2.72
C ILE A 47 19.66 1.89 -1.87
N ASN A 48 19.94 1.25 -0.73
CA ASN A 48 21.07 1.60 0.11
C ASN A 48 22.40 1.20 -0.52
N SER A 49 22.46 0.04 -1.16
CA SER A 49 23.65 -0.42 -1.89
C SER A 49 23.96 0.46 -3.10
N TRP A 50 22.94 0.79 -3.91
CA TRP A 50 23.04 1.74 -5.02
C TRP A 50 23.54 3.12 -4.56
N SER A 51 22.99 3.63 -3.45
CA SER A 51 23.40 4.93 -2.91
C SER A 51 24.84 4.91 -2.40
N LYS A 52 25.26 3.80 -1.75
CA LYS A 52 26.63 3.63 -1.31
C LYS A 52 27.62 3.62 -2.48
N GLU A 53 27.32 2.87 -3.53
CA GLU A 53 28.16 2.81 -4.72
C GLU A 53 28.31 4.18 -5.38
N LYS A 54 27.18 4.89 -5.57
CA LYS A 54 27.15 6.15 -6.30
C LYS A 54 27.57 7.36 -5.48
N TYR A 55 27.21 7.40 -4.19
CA TYR A 55 27.34 8.56 -3.31
C TYR A 55 28.19 8.34 -2.06
N GLY A 56 28.68 7.12 -1.83
CA GLY A 56 29.49 6.77 -0.68
C GLY A 56 28.75 6.71 0.66
N ARG A 57 27.40 6.70 0.64
CA ARG A 57 26.58 6.61 1.84
C ARG A 57 25.22 5.93 1.58
N PRO A 58 24.56 5.37 2.62
CA PRO A 58 23.20 4.89 2.50
C PRO A 58 22.21 6.04 2.27
N LEU A 59 21.07 5.73 1.66
CA LEU A 59 19.97 6.66 1.47
C LEU A 59 18.98 6.62 2.64
N PHE A 60 18.72 5.44 3.17
CA PHE A 60 17.76 5.19 4.24
C PHE A 60 18.44 4.78 5.54
N LEU A 61 17.92 5.34 6.64
CA LEU A 61 18.04 4.77 7.99
C LEU A 61 16.74 4.06 8.31
N ALA A 62 16.84 2.90 8.95
CA ALA A 62 15.68 2.05 9.23
C ALA A 62 15.63 1.59 10.70
N CYS A 63 14.43 1.35 11.22
CA CYS A 63 14.23 0.69 12.50
C CYS A 63 12.89 -0.02 12.58
N SER A 64 12.77 -0.98 13.50
CA SER A 64 11.54 -1.72 13.75
C SER A 64 11.18 -1.69 15.23
N ALA A 65 9.90 -1.49 15.52
CA ALA A 65 9.38 -1.59 16.89
C ALA A 65 9.23 -3.04 17.37
N ASP A 66 9.38 -3.99 16.47
CA ASP A 66 9.36 -5.43 16.71
C ASP A 66 10.50 -6.08 15.93
N LEU A 67 10.40 -7.36 15.59
CA LEU A 67 11.42 -8.10 14.86
C LEU A 67 11.65 -7.52 13.46
N ALA A 68 12.81 -6.94 13.23
CA ALA A 68 13.19 -6.34 11.96
C ALA A 68 13.11 -7.34 10.78
N GLY A 69 13.49 -8.60 11.02
CA GLY A 69 13.33 -9.68 10.04
C GLY A 69 11.88 -10.01 9.74
N SER A 70 11.01 -9.99 10.75
CA SER A 70 9.58 -10.29 10.57
C SER A 70 8.84 -9.24 9.75
N THR A 71 9.19 -7.97 9.88
CA THR A 71 8.62 -6.88 9.07
C THR A 71 9.38 -6.66 7.76
N ASN A 72 10.47 -7.40 7.54
CA ASN A 72 11.39 -7.28 6.42
C ASN A 72 12.09 -5.91 6.27
N ILE A 73 12.08 -5.08 7.32
CA ILE A 73 12.82 -3.82 7.33
C ILE A 73 14.34 -4.05 7.43
N ALA A 74 14.77 -5.22 7.93
CA ALA A 74 16.17 -5.61 7.97
C ALA A 74 16.86 -5.56 6.60
N GLY A 75 16.11 -5.73 5.51
CA GLY A 75 16.62 -5.63 4.16
C GLY A 75 17.38 -4.32 3.86
N PHE A 76 17.03 -3.21 4.51
CA PHE A 76 17.77 -1.95 4.34
C PHE A 76 19.24 -2.02 4.80
N ALA A 77 19.58 -3.00 5.64
CA ALA A 77 20.92 -3.22 6.17
C ALA A 77 21.60 -4.45 5.57
N GLU A 78 20.98 -5.14 4.63
CA GLU A 78 21.48 -6.35 3.98
C GLU A 78 22.21 -6.02 2.67
N ASP A 79 23.15 -6.87 2.29
CA ASP A 79 23.84 -6.75 1.01
C ASP A 79 22.91 -7.02 -0.17
N TYR A 80 23.19 -6.33 -1.25
CA TYR A 80 22.57 -6.55 -2.54
C TYR A 80 23.67 -6.80 -3.57
N ASP A 81 23.64 -7.96 -4.21
CA ASP A 81 24.62 -8.37 -5.25
C ASP A 81 26.10 -8.17 -4.82
N ASP A 82 26.47 -8.72 -3.67
CA ASP A 82 27.83 -8.67 -3.08
C ASP A 82 28.32 -7.28 -2.63
N MET A 83 27.44 -6.32 -2.51
CA MET A 83 27.80 -5.00 -1.97
C MET A 83 27.95 -5.04 -0.43
N SER A 84 28.66 -4.05 0.13
CA SER A 84 28.91 -4.01 1.58
C SER A 84 27.64 -3.90 2.39
N ASN A 85 27.52 -4.73 3.42
CA ASN A 85 26.42 -4.71 4.37
C ASN A 85 26.66 -3.63 5.43
N TYR A 86 25.67 -2.78 5.65
CA TYR A 86 25.71 -1.77 6.72
C TYR A 86 25.36 -2.34 8.09
N GLY A 87 24.51 -3.36 8.16
CA GLY A 87 24.13 -4.03 9.39
C GLY A 87 23.39 -3.16 10.40
N TRP A 88 23.42 -3.62 11.65
CA TRP A 88 22.93 -2.88 12.80
C TRP A 88 23.87 -1.74 13.18
N TYR A 89 23.28 -0.61 13.55
CA TYR A 89 24.04 0.49 14.14
C TYR A 89 24.52 0.11 15.54
N GLU A 90 25.80 0.26 15.78
CA GLU A 90 26.45 0.15 17.08
C GLU A 90 27.53 1.23 17.17
N ARG A 91 27.36 2.12 18.14
CA ARG A 91 28.19 3.34 18.23
C ARG A 91 29.70 3.08 18.23
N ASP A 92 30.13 2.02 18.92
CA ASP A 92 31.55 1.77 19.14
C ASP A 92 32.15 0.76 18.15
N THR A 93 31.32 -0.11 17.55
CA THR A 93 31.79 -1.22 16.71
C THR A 93 31.27 -1.17 15.26
N ALA A 94 30.10 -0.54 15.02
CA ALA A 94 29.47 -0.44 13.71
C ALA A 94 28.73 0.90 13.54
N PRO A 95 29.45 2.05 13.59
CA PRO A 95 28.83 3.39 13.54
C PRO A 95 28.25 3.72 12.16
N GLU A 96 28.52 2.93 11.14
CA GLU A 96 27.97 3.04 9.78
C GLU A 96 26.67 2.25 9.61
N GLY A 97 26.27 1.47 10.62
CA GLY A 97 25.05 0.67 10.59
C GLY A 97 23.81 1.52 10.33
N VAL A 98 22.90 1.02 9.50
CA VAL A 98 21.67 1.74 9.11
C VAL A 98 20.42 1.23 9.78
N LEU A 99 20.48 0.03 10.36
CA LEU A 99 19.38 -0.54 11.14
C LEU A 99 19.54 -0.14 12.61
N LEU A 100 18.75 0.85 13.02
CA LEU A 100 18.84 1.41 14.37
C LEU A 100 18.23 0.42 15.36
N PRO A 101 18.95 0.07 16.47
CA PRO A 101 18.41 -0.83 17.48
C PRO A 101 17.22 -0.20 18.22
N GLN A 102 16.15 -0.94 18.33
CA GLN A 102 14.92 -0.52 19.02
C GLN A 102 14.31 -1.67 19.80
N GLU A 103 13.64 -1.28 20.86
CA GLU A 103 12.74 -2.16 21.63
C GLU A 103 11.32 -2.10 21.03
N ILE A 104 10.37 -2.85 21.63
CA ILE A 104 8.93 -2.79 21.25
C ILE A 104 8.34 -1.47 21.73
N THR A 105 8.64 -0.40 21.01
CA THR A 105 8.28 0.99 21.32
C THR A 105 7.94 1.75 20.05
N GLU A 106 6.75 1.57 19.52
CA GLU A 106 6.31 2.14 18.22
C GLU A 106 6.45 3.66 18.18
N PHE A 107 6.07 4.37 19.26
CA PHE A 107 6.17 5.82 19.31
C PHE A 107 7.63 6.29 19.23
N GLN A 108 8.53 5.68 20.00
CA GLN A 108 9.94 6.05 19.98
C GLN A 108 10.60 5.70 18.65
N ASN A 109 10.27 4.54 18.09
CA ASN A 109 10.69 4.09 16.77
C ASN A 109 10.32 5.13 15.69
N ALA A 110 9.08 5.59 15.68
CA ALA A 110 8.64 6.63 14.78
C ALA A 110 9.35 7.97 15.07
N SER A 111 9.55 8.33 16.35
CA SER A 111 10.20 9.57 16.74
C SER A 111 11.64 9.66 16.27
N LEU A 112 12.40 8.57 16.35
CA LEU A 112 13.76 8.50 15.80
C LEU A 112 13.78 8.69 14.28
N CYS A 113 12.86 8.04 13.56
CA CYS A 113 12.78 8.17 12.12
C CYS A 113 12.40 9.58 11.68
N VAL A 114 11.39 10.20 12.31
CA VAL A 114 11.00 11.57 11.96
C VAL A 114 12.09 12.56 12.34
N GLY A 115 12.80 12.35 13.47
CA GLY A 115 13.94 13.14 13.87
C GLY A 115 15.07 13.09 12.84
N ALA A 116 15.47 11.89 12.43
CA ALA A 116 16.52 11.69 11.43
C ALA A 116 16.13 12.27 10.06
N ALA A 117 14.88 12.12 9.64
CA ALA A 117 14.36 12.68 8.38
C ALA A 117 14.26 14.22 8.42
N SER A 118 14.32 14.85 9.59
CA SER A 118 14.28 16.31 9.75
C SER A 118 15.66 16.96 9.73
N VAL A 119 16.74 16.17 9.80
CA VAL A 119 18.11 16.72 9.86
C VAL A 119 18.57 17.15 8.49
N ASN A 120 18.91 18.43 8.35
CA ASN A 120 19.43 19.00 7.11
C ASN A 120 20.93 19.32 7.24
N PHE A 121 21.74 18.72 6.37
CA PHE A 121 23.18 18.92 6.30
C PHE A 121 23.60 19.92 5.21
N SER A 122 22.64 20.61 4.56
CA SER A 122 22.96 21.61 3.54
C SER A 122 23.64 22.84 4.13
N ASP A 123 24.55 23.44 3.38
CA ASP A 123 25.11 24.74 3.70
C ASP A 123 24.11 25.90 3.44
N LYS A 124 23.02 25.59 2.73
CA LYS A 124 21.88 26.46 2.43
C LYS A 124 20.55 25.81 2.87
N PRO A 125 20.35 25.63 4.19
CA PRO A 125 19.22 24.84 4.68
C PRO A 125 17.85 25.43 4.35
N GLU A 126 17.78 26.74 4.11
CA GLU A 126 16.54 27.43 3.72
C GLU A 126 16.14 27.20 2.25
N GLU A 127 17.13 26.87 1.39
CA GLU A 127 16.89 26.63 -0.03
C GLU A 127 16.83 25.14 -0.36
N GLU A 128 17.53 24.31 0.41
CA GLU A 128 17.90 22.94 0.01
C GLU A 128 17.88 21.99 1.19
N PHE A 129 17.48 20.75 0.92
CA PHE A 129 17.56 19.67 1.90
C PHE A 129 18.61 18.64 1.49
N ASN A 130 19.55 18.34 2.38
CA ASN A 130 20.54 17.29 2.26
C ASN A 130 20.55 16.46 3.55
N GLY A 131 19.88 15.32 3.57
CA GLY A 131 19.69 14.49 4.76
C GLY A 131 19.44 13.02 4.40
N PHE A 132 18.52 12.40 5.12
CA PHE A 132 18.14 11.00 4.95
C PHE A 132 16.65 10.85 4.66
N PHE A 133 16.30 9.80 3.95
CA PHE A 133 15.03 9.16 4.08
C PHE A 133 15.07 8.16 5.24
N THR A 134 13.93 7.84 5.82
CA THR A 134 13.87 6.87 6.91
C THR A 134 12.72 5.88 6.70
N ALA A 135 12.85 4.71 7.30
CA ALA A 135 11.79 3.71 7.31
C ALA A 135 11.61 3.15 8.72
N CYS A 136 10.36 3.11 9.21
CA CYS A 136 10.05 2.53 10.50
C CYS A 136 8.91 1.53 10.38
N SER A 137 9.09 0.33 10.95
CA SER A 137 8.10 -0.74 10.86
C SER A 137 7.50 -1.12 12.20
N THR A 138 6.29 -1.67 12.12
CA THR A 138 5.60 -2.45 13.16
C THR A 138 4.57 -3.34 12.49
N TYR A 139 3.86 -4.16 13.24
CA TYR A 139 2.70 -4.88 12.74
C TYR A 139 1.51 -3.95 12.50
N GLY A 140 0.68 -4.28 11.52
CA GLY A 140 -0.44 -3.43 11.12
C GLY A 140 -1.37 -3.04 12.27
N SER A 141 -1.67 -3.99 13.17
CA SER A 141 -2.51 -3.78 14.35
C SER A 141 -1.96 -2.75 15.34
N PHE A 142 -0.64 -2.54 15.41
CA PHE A 142 0.02 -1.59 16.32
C PHE A 142 0.43 -0.29 15.63
N SER A 143 0.18 -0.18 14.35
CA SER A 143 0.56 0.97 13.52
C SER A 143 0.06 2.31 14.07
N TYR A 144 -1.12 2.33 14.68
CA TYR A 144 -1.70 3.54 15.29
C TYR A 144 -0.85 4.15 16.42
N LEU A 145 -0.01 3.35 17.08
CA LEU A 145 0.87 3.82 18.16
C LEU A 145 1.96 4.78 17.68
N LYS A 146 2.21 4.84 16.37
CA LYS A 146 3.15 5.78 15.74
C LYS A 146 2.54 7.14 15.42
N TYR A 147 1.21 7.28 15.53
CA TYR A 147 0.48 8.46 15.09
C TYR A 147 1.01 9.78 15.63
N GLY A 148 1.33 9.85 16.94
CA GLY A 148 1.77 11.09 17.58
C GLY A 148 3.04 11.67 16.92
N ALA A 149 4.06 10.84 16.69
CA ALA A 149 5.30 11.25 16.05
C ALA A 149 5.06 11.64 14.57
N MET A 150 4.30 10.83 13.84
CA MET A 150 3.98 11.10 12.43
C MET A 150 3.14 12.38 12.27
N ARG A 151 2.21 12.64 13.21
CA ARG A 151 1.44 13.87 13.22
C ARG A 151 2.32 15.10 13.39
N LEU A 152 3.27 15.08 14.34
CA LEU A 152 4.22 16.18 14.53
C LEU A 152 5.08 16.41 13.29
N TYR A 153 5.53 15.34 12.65
CA TYR A 153 6.29 15.42 11.39
C TYR A 153 5.48 16.01 10.24
N SER A 154 4.22 15.61 10.12
CA SER A 154 3.28 16.18 9.16
C SER A 154 3.06 17.68 9.38
N GLN A 155 2.94 18.11 10.63
CA GLN A 155 2.83 19.55 10.98
C GLN A 155 4.13 20.31 10.66
N LEU A 156 5.29 19.74 11.02
CA LEU A 156 6.59 20.32 10.66
C LEU A 156 6.71 20.55 9.15
N ALA A 157 6.31 19.55 8.35
CA ALA A 157 6.37 19.62 6.89
C ALA A 157 5.44 20.69 6.30
N ALA A 158 4.32 21.00 6.99
CA ALA A 158 3.38 22.03 6.56
C ALA A 158 3.81 23.45 6.97
N ASP A 159 4.40 23.57 8.16
CA ASP A 159 4.72 24.88 8.75
C ASP A 159 6.14 25.37 8.40
N CYS A 160 7.04 24.43 8.07
CA CYS A 160 8.40 24.78 7.68
C CYS A 160 8.50 24.82 6.15
N GLU A 161 8.90 25.93 5.60
CA GLU A 161 9.28 26.07 4.20
C GLU A 161 10.54 25.25 3.86
N LEU A 162 11.24 24.76 4.89
CA LEU A 162 12.38 23.87 4.76
C LEU A 162 11.95 22.55 4.15
N LYS A 163 12.68 22.12 3.15
CA LYS A 163 12.53 20.76 2.59
C LYS A 163 13.13 19.78 3.58
N ILE A 164 12.34 18.75 3.89
CA ILE A 164 12.72 17.66 4.79
C ILE A 164 12.79 16.34 4.03
N GLY A 165 13.36 15.32 4.66
CA GLY A 165 13.35 13.95 4.15
C GLY A 165 11.94 13.35 4.12
N LYS A 166 11.86 12.04 3.86
CA LYS A 166 10.61 11.30 3.88
C LYS A 166 10.71 10.14 4.85
N VAL A 167 9.55 9.77 5.41
CA VAL A 167 9.42 8.62 6.28
C VAL A 167 8.51 7.58 5.62
N ILE A 168 9.01 6.36 5.45
CA ILE A 168 8.18 5.21 5.12
C ILE A 168 7.66 4.62 6.43
N TRP A 169 6.37 4.75 6.65
CA TRP A 169 5.65 4.17 7.78
C TRP A 169 5.15 2.79 7.39
N VAL A 170 5.89 1.75 7.76
CA VAL A 170 5.58 0.38 7.39
C VAL A 170 4.66 -0.27 8.41
N ALA A 171 3.49 -0.72 7.94
CA ALA A 171 2.59 -1.63 8.63
C ALA A 171 2.81 -3.03 8.04
N GLY A 172 3.73 -3.79 8.63
CA GLY A 172 4.29 -5.00 8.04
C GLY A 172 3.36 -6.20 7.99
N HIS A 173 2.27 -6.18 8.75
CA HIS A 173 1.26 -7.25 8.83
C HIS A 173 -0.13 -6.61 8.86
N SER A 174 -0.64 -6.24 7.70
CA SER A 174 -1.95 -5.59 7.53
C SER A 174 -2.92 -6.53 6.85
N GLY A 175 -3.97 -6.94 7.55
CA GLY A 175 -4.99 -7.83 7.04
C GLY A 175 -5.52 -8.78 8.11
N PRO A 176 -6.59 -9.54 7.81
CA PRO A 176 -7.17 -10.50 8.75
C PRO A 176 -6.27 -11.70 8.98
N GLU A 177 -5.49 -12.11 8.00
CA GLU A 177 -4.59 -13.26 8.02
C GLU A 177 -3.56 -13.22 9.15
N THR A 178 -3.30 -12.06 9.71
CA THR A 178 -2.41 -11.90 10.87
C THR A 178 -3.02 -12.37 12.18
N ALA A 179 -4.33 -12.64 12.20
CA ALA A 179 -4.99 -13.31 13.34
C ALA A 179 -4.49 -14.76 13.56
N GLU A 180 -3.84 -15.37 12.56
CA GLU A 180 -3.12 -16.63 12.70
C GLU A 180 -2.15 -16.62 13.90
N ASP A 181 -1.43 -15.51 14.13
CA ASP A 181 -0.52 -15.38 15.26
C ASP A 181 -1.28 -15.18 16.58
N SER A 182 -2.21 -14.24 16.61
CA SER A 182 -3.06 -13.97 17.77
C SER A 182 -4.15 -12.93 17.43
N ARG A 183 -5.16 -12.84 18.29
CA ARG A 183 -6.21 -11.81 18.19
C ARG A 183 -5.66 -10.38 18.20
N THR A 184 -4.59 -10.12 18.93
CA THR A 184 -3.97 -8.79 19.01
C THR A 184 -3.33 -8.37 17.69
N HIS A 185 -3.02 -9.32 16.80
CA HIS A 185 -2.46 -9.05 15.48
C HIS A 185 -3.52 -8.86 14.37
N PHE A 186 -4.81 -9.01 14.68
CA PHE A 186 -5.89 -8.80 13.73
C PHE A 186 -5.96 -7.33 13.29
N GLY A 187 -5.32 -7.01 12.17
CA GLY A 187 -4.95 -5.64 11.75
C GLY A 187 -5.91 -4.98 10.77
N ILE A 188 -7.22 -5.28 10.76
CA ILE A 188 -8.15 -4.75 9.76
C ILE A 188 -8.63 -3.31 10.03
N PHE A 189 -8.54 -2.80 11.26
CA PHE A 189 -9.00 -1.47 11.66
C PHE A 189 -7.89 -0.44 11.78
N SER A 190 -6.74 -0.85 12.29
CA SER A 190 -5.62 0.03 12.64
C SER A 190 -5.03 0.82 11.46
N PRO A 191 -5.05 0.31 10.20
CA PRO A 191 -4.64 1.10 9.04
C PRO A 191 -5.41 2.41 8.87
N GLY A 192 -6.61 2.53 9.48
CA GLY A 192 -7.40 3.77 9.48
C GLY A 192 -6.72 4.96 10.13
N VAL A 193 -5.66 4.77 10.90
CA VAL A 193 -4.88 5.86 11.49
C VAL A 193 -4.32 6.81 10.45
N THR A 194 -4.03 6.35 9.24
CA THR A 194 -3.53 7.20 8.14
C THR A 194 -4.57 8.19 7.63
N GLN A 195 -5.87 7.91 7.85
CA GLN A 195 -6.99 8.80 7.50
C GLN A 195 -7.19 9.95 8.52
N MET A 196 -6.41 9.99 9.60
CA MET A 196 -6.45 11.06 10.61
C MET A 196 -5.55 12.25 10.27
N PHE A 197 -4.99 12.29 9.07
CA PHE A 197 -4.15 13.38 8.56
C PHE A 197 -4.92 14.24 7.56
N PRO A 198 -4.55 15.52 7.41
CA PRO A 198 -5.06 16.31 6.31
C PRO A 198 -4.73 15.66 4.96
N ASP A 199 -5.61 15.82 3.97
CA ASP A 199 -5.37 15.36 2.62
C ASP A 199 -4.04 15.88 2.08
N GLY A 200 -3.25 15.00 1.52
CA GLY A 200 -1.98 15.35 0.92
C GLY A 200 -0.77 15.39 1.86
N HIS A 201 -0.91 14.99 3.13
CA HIS A 201 0.23 14.85 4.05
C HIS A 201 0.78 13.42 4.11
N VAL A 202 -0.04 12.45 3.78
CA VAL A 202 0.33 11.03 3.75
C VAL A 202 -0.06 10.45 2.39
N ILE A 203 0.83 9.68 1.79
CA ILE A 203 0.50 8.78 0.70
C ILE A 203 0.30 7.38 1.29
N ASP A 204 -0.94 6.91 1.24
CA ASP A 204 -1.34 5.61 1.78
C ASP A 204 -1.31 4.58 0.65
N VAL A 205 -0.48 3.53 0.75
CA VAL A 205 -0.24 2.55 -0.33
C VAL A 205 -0.45 1.12 0.15
N HIS A 206 -1.19 0.36 -0.63
CA HIS A 206 -1.64 -1.00 -0.35
C HIS A 206 -1.34 -1.95 -1.53
N PRO A 207 -0.06 -2.28 -1.79
CA PRO A 207 0.27 -3.26 -2.82
C PRO A 207 -0.35 -4.60 -2.47
N TRP A 208 -1.01 -5.25 -3.43
CA TRP A 208 -1.61 -6.56 -3.14
C TRP A 208 -0.66 -7.72 -3.38
N GLU A 209 0.38 -7.56 -4.22
CA GLU A 209 1.42 -8.55 -4.47
C GLU A 209 2.82 -7.94 -4.45
N TYR A 210 3.84 -8.81 -4.50
CA TYR A 210 5.25 -8.47 -4.46
C TYR A 210 5.65 -7.38 -5.47
N ASN A 211 5.28 -7.56 -6.76
CA ASN A 211 5.73 -6.67 -7.83
C ASN A 211 5.06 -5.29 -7.83
N GLU A 212 3.98 -5.08 -7.08
CA GLU A 212 3.36 -3.75 -6.93
C GLU A 212 4.07 -2.84 -5.93
N VAL A 213 4.90 -3.41 -5.04
CA VAL A 213 5.56 -2.62 -3.97
C VAL A 213 6.48 -1.56 -4.56
N MET A 214 7.31 -1.92 -5.52
CA MET A 214 8.32 -1.01 -6.08
C MET A 214 7.72 0.15 -6.86
N PRO A 215 6.78 -0.05 -7.81
CA PRO A 215 6.12 1.05 -8.51
C PRO A 215 5.39 2.01 -7.57
N LEU A 216 4.71 1.47 -6.54
CA LEU A 216 4.00 2.28 -5.54
C LEU A 216 4.96 3.09 -4.67
N LEU A 217 6.06 2.48 -4.18
CA LEU A 217 7.08 3.20 -3.41
C LEU A 217 7.74 4.30 -4.25
N ALA A 218 8.16 3.99 -5.46
CA ALA A 218 8.78 4.96 -6.36
C ALA A 218 7.84 6.14 -6.63
N ALA A 219 6.58 5.88 -6.98
CA ALA A 219 5.58 6.91 -7.23
C ALA A 219 5.29 7.75 -5.96
N ALA A 220 5.16 7.13 -4.79
CA ALA A 220 4.91 7.82 -3.54
C ALA A 220 6.10 8.68 -3.10
N LEU A 221 7.33 8.16 -3.22
CA LEU A 221 8.56 8.89 -2.89
C LEU A 221 8.83 10.06 -3.86
N LYS A 222 8.36 9.97 -5.10
CA LYS A 222 8.48 11.07 -6.08
C LYS A 222 7.61 12.27 -5.72
N THR A 223 6.53 12.09 -4.95
CA THR A 223 5.68 13.20 -4.52
C THR A 223 6.42 14.11 -3.53
N ASP A 224 5.88 15.29 -3.27
CA ASP A 224 6.36 16.22 -2.23
C ASP A 224 5.84 15.88 -0.81
N ARG A 225 5.10 14.76 -0.66
CA ARG A 225 4.49 14.38 0.61
C ARG A 225 5.50 13.77 1.58
N PRO A 226 5.46 14.15 2.88
CA PRO A 226 6.50 13.77 3.83
C PRO A 226 6.42 12.32 4.31
N ILE A 227 5.24 11.71 4.27
CA ILE A 227 4.97 10.39 4.83
C ILE A 227 4.40 9.47 3.75
N VAL A 228 5.00 8.28 3.64
CA VAL A 228 4.47 7.17 2.85
C VAL A 228 4.06 6.06 3.81
N ALA A 229 2.77 5.80 3.94
CA ALA A 229 2.26 4.69 4.74
C ALA A 229 2.14 3.44 3.86
N LEU A 230 2.97 2.44 4.14
CA LEU A 230 3.07 1.23 3.35
C LEU A 230 2.47 0.05 4.11
N HIS A 231 1.37 -0.50 3.59
CA HIS A 231 0.66 -1.62 4.18
C HIS A 231 1.04 -2.92 3.46
N LEU A 232 1.73 -3.79 4.19
CA LEU A 232 2.23 -5.06 3.70
C LEU A 232 1.55 -6.22 4.44
N THR A 233 1.64 -7.41 3.89
CA THR A 233 1.10 -8.61 4.51
C THR A 233 2.17 -9.70 4.68
N ARG A 234 1.88 -10.68 5.54
CA ARG A 234 2.80 -11.74 5.92
C ARG A 234 2.75 -12.94 4.98
N PRO A 235 1.56 -13.50 4.62
CA PRO A 235 1.50 -14.68 3.79
C PRO A 235 2.03 -14.41 2.38
N GLY A 236 2.72 -15.41 1.83
CA GLY A 236 3.06 -15.43 0.42
C GLY A 236 1.82 -15.64 -0.43
N VAL A 237 1.73 -14.90 -1.53
CA VAL A 237 0.75 -15.15 -2.58
C VAL A 237 1.46 -15.54 -3.87
N LYS A 238 0.82 -16.40 -4.64
CA LYS A 238 1.37 -16.81 -5.92
C LYS A 238 1.27 -15.67 -6.92
N ILE A 239 2.42 -15.25 -7.45
CA ILE A 239 2.47 -14.20 -8.47
C ILE A 239 1.72 -14.67 -9.73
N PRO A 240 0.69 -13.96 -10.20
CA PRO A 240 -0.08 -14.39 -11.35
C PRO A 240 0.67 -14.13 -12.66
N ASP A 241 0.43 -14.96 -13.65
CA ASP A 241 0.71 -14.59 -15.03
C ASP A 241 -0.40 -13.63 -15.50
N ARG A 242 -0.19 -12.34 -15.24
CA ARG A 242 -1.18 -11.29 -15.55
C ARG A 242 -1.52 -11.26 -17.05
N LYS A 243 -0.54 -11.54 -17.92
CA LYS A 243 -0.74 -11.57 -19.36
C LYS A 243 -1.64 -12.74 -19.77
N ALA A 244 -1.38 -13.93 -19.23
CA ALA A 244 -2.20 -15.11 -19.51
C ALA A 244 -3.64 -14.96 -18.99
N LEU A 245 -3.82 -14.22 -17.88
CA LEU A 245 -5.13 -13.96 -17.28
C LEU A 245 -5.83 -12.70 -17.88
N GLY A 246 -5.22 -12.01 -18.82
CA GLY A 246 -5.77 -10.77 -19.38
C GLY A 246 -5.82 -9.60 -18.39
N LEU A 247 -4.99 -9.62 -17.36
CA LEU A 247 -4.92 -8.58 -16.33
C LEU A 247 -3.88 -7.50 -16.70
N ALA A 248 -4.11 -6.27 -16.24
CA ALA A 248 -3.16 -5.18 -16.41
C ALA A 248 -1.83 -5.44 -15.70
N SER A 249 -0.76 -4.82 -16.19
CA SER A 249 0.58 -4.90 -15.60
C SER A 249 0.60 -4.37 -14.16
N HIS A 250 1.45 -4.96 -13.30
CA HIS A 250 1.73 -4.45 -11.95
C HIS A 250 2.33 -3.03 -11.94
N MET A 251 2.94 -2.59 -13.04
CA MET A 251 3.47 -1.22 -13.20
C MET A 251 2.36 -0.16 -13.11
N GLU A 252 1.12 -0.51 -13.47
CA GLU A 252 -0.03 0.39 -13.39
C GLU A 252 -0.35 0.80 -11.94
N ALA A 253 0.09 0.05 -10.95
CA ALA A 253 -0.10 0.35 -9.52
C ALA A 253 0.48 1.72 -9.14
N ALA A 254 1.54 2.18 -9.79
CA ALA A 254 2.13 3.50 -9.59
C ALA A 254 1.13 4.66 -9.76
N LYS A 255 0.04 4.45 -10.47
CA LYS A 255 -1.01 5.44 -10.70
C LYS A 255 -2.05 5.53 -9.57
N GLY A 256 -1.96 4.65 -8.57
CA GLY A 256 -2.83 4.62 -7.38
C GLY A 256 -4.18 3.95 -7.56
N ALA A 257 -4.73 3.90 -8.76
CA ALA A 257 -5.83 3.05 -9.18
C ALA A 257 -5.70 2.72 -10.66
N TYR A 258 -6.06 1.50 -11.03
CA TYR A 258 -5.97 1.05 -12.43
C TYR A 258 -7.01 -0.03 -12.72
N ILE A 259 -7.45 -0.11 -13.98
CA ILE A 259 -8.36 -1.17 -14.44
C ILE A 259 -7.57 -2.47 -14.46
N MET A 260 -7.87 -3.38 -13.52
CA MET A 260 -7.26 -4.71 -13.48
C MET A 260 -7.86 -5.63 -14.53
N SER A 261 -9.20 -5.61 -14.67
CA SER A 261 -9.96 -6.32 -15.69
C SER A 261 -11.17 -5.48 -16.08
N ASP A 262 -11.34 -5.24 -17.37
CA ASP A 262 -12.46 -4.42 -17.88
C ASP A 262 -13.65 -5.27 -18.29
N TYR A 263 -14.78 -4.60 -18.56
CA TYR A 263 -15.97 -5.23 -19.10
C TYR A 263 -15.71 -5.93 -20.44
N LYS A 264 -16.33 -7.07 -20.65
CA LYS A 264 -16.35 -7.76 -21.94
C LYS A 264 -17.24 -7.01 -22.93
N GLU A 265 -16.74 -6.84 -24.14
CA GLU A 265 -17.45 -6.17 -25.22
C GLU A 265 -18.74 -6.92 -25.60
N GLY A 266 -19.80 -6.18 -25.93
CA GLY A 266 -21.08 -6.75 -26.36
C GLY A 266 -21.95 -7.36 -25.26
N MET A 267 -21.50 -7.35 -24.01
CA MET A 267 -22.28 -7.83 -22.86
C MET A 267 -22.77 -6.66 -21.98
N PRO A 268 -23.92 -6.78 -21.32
CA PRO A 268 -24.40 -5.80 -20.34
C PRO A 268 -23.36 -5.56 -19.22
N ARG A 269 -23.13 -4.31 -18.85
CA ARG A 269 -22.23 -3.93 -17.75
C ARG A 269 -22.98 -4.05 -16.42
N GLN A 270 -22.60 -5.01 -15.59
CA GLN A 270 -23.37 -5.36 -14.40
C GLN A 270 -22.80 -4.82 -13.08
N GLY A 271 -21.63 -4.17 -13.13
CA GLY A 271 -21.06 -3.49 -11.97
C GLY A 271 -19.56 -3.37 -11.97
N CYS A 272 -19.07 -2.44 -11.14
CA CYS A 272 -17.66 -2.16 -10.95
C CYS A 272 -17.26 -2.46 -9.50
N PHE A 273 -16.14 -3.12 -9.31
CA PHE A 273 -15.58 -3.47 -8.01
C PHE A 273 -14.26 -2.73 -7.78
N PHE A 274 -14.19 -1.96 -6.69
CA PHE A 274 -12.95 -1.38 -6.21
C PHE A 274 -12.31 -2.31 -5.20
N VAL A 275 -11.18 -2.92 -5.58
CA VAL A 275 -10.52 -3.93 -4.76
C VAL A 275 -9.22 -3.41 -4.15
N GLN A 276 -9.03 -3.66 -2.84
CA GLN A 276 -7.82 -3.27 -2.11
C GLN A 276 -7.42 -4.33 -1.09
N GLY A 277 -6.13 -4.57 -0.98
CA GLY A 277 -5.52 -5.49 -0.03
C GLY A 277 -5.10 -6.81 -0.65
N THR A 278 -4.17 -7.52 0.00
CA THR A 278 -3.54 -8.71 -0.57
C THR A 278 -4.51 -9.87 -0.72
N MET A 279 -5.08 -10.37 0.39
CA MET A 279 -5.89 -11.59 0.33
C MET A 279 -7.21 -11.38 -0.40
N SER A 280 -7.83 -10.20 -0.26
CA SER A 280 -9.04 -9.86 -1.03
C SER A 280 -8.80 -9.87 -2.53
N THR A 281 -7.69 -9.26 -3.00
CA THR A 281 -7.36 -9.21 -4.42
C THR A 281 -6.91 -10.57 -4.94
N TYR A 282 -6.04 -11.25 -4.19
CA TYR A 282 -5.54 -12.57 -4.57
C TYR A 282 -6.68 -13.59 -4.69
N ASN A 283 -7.59 -13.63 -3.73
CA ASN A 283 -8.72 -14.56 -3.73
C ASN A 283 -9.75 -14.19 -4.81
N LEU A 284 -9.97 -12.91 -5.09
CA LEU A 284 -10.80 -12.48 -6.22
C LEU A 284 -10.22 -12.94 -7.56
N ILE A 285 -8.89 -12.84 -7.76
CA ILE A 285 -8.24 -13.35 -8.99
C ILE A 285 -8.41 -14.86 -9.11
N ARG A 286 -8.30 -15.60 -8.01
CA ARG A 286 -8.52 -17.07 -7.99
C ARG A 286 -9.96 -17.46 -8.37
N SER A 287 -10.92 -16.59 -8.16
CA SER A 287 -12.34 -16.83 -8.48
C SER A 287 -12.76 -16.32 -9.86
N LEU A 288 -11.87 -15.73 -10.67
CA LEU A 288 -12.22 -15.17 -11.98
C LEU A 288 -12.85 -16.20 -12.94
N GLY A 289 -12.35 -17.44 -12.91
CA GLY A 289 -12.94 -18.53 -13.72
C GLY A 289 -14.39 -18.82 -13.34
N ASP A 290 -14.68 -18.93 -12.06
CA ASP A 290 -16.05 -19.20 -11.56
C ASP A 290 -16.99 -18.00 -11.81
N ILE A 291 -16.47 -16.76 -11.73
CA ILE A 291 -17.21 -15.55 -12.08
C ILE A 291 -17.56 -15.54 -13.57
N ASP A 292 -16.61 -15.93 -14.42
CA ASP A 292 -16.82 -16.04 -15.88
C ASP A 292 -17.86 -17.14 -16.21
N ASP A 293 -17.76 -18.28 -15.55
CA ASP A 293 -18.72 -19.39 -15.72
C ASP A 293 -20.13 -19.00 -15.25
N ALA A 294 -20.26 -18.09 -14.30
CA ALA A 294 -21.55 -17.55 -13.88
C ALA A 294 -22.19 -16.59 -14.92
N GLY A 295 -21.48 -16.27 -15.99
CA GLY A 295 -21.95 -15.45 -17.11
C GLY A 295 -22.20 -13.98 -16.77
N VAL A 296 -21.53 -13.45 -15.77
CA VAL A 296 -21.64 -12.03 -15.37
C VAL A 296 -20.53 -11.19 -16.02
N ASN A 297 -20.83 -9.92 -16.27
CA ASN A 297 -19.90 -8.97 -16.88
C ASN A 297 -19.61 -7.78 -15.94
N VAL A 298 -18.48 -7.86 -15.27
CA VAL A 298 -18.07 -6.92 -14.24
C VAL A 298 -16.70 -6.32 -14.54
N LYS A 299 -16.47 -5.12 -14.04
CA LYS A 299 -15.18 -4.44 -14.09
C LYS A 299 -14.52 -4.50 -12.73
N ILE A 300 -13.22 -4.79 -12.70
CA ILE A 300 -12.40 -4.82 -11.50
C ILE A 300 -11.35 -3.72 -11.61
N VAL A 301 -11.35 -2.82 -10.64
CA VAL A 301 -10.37 -1.74 -10.51
C VAL A 301 -9.58 -1.97 -9.23
N ALA A 302 -8.28 -2.22 -9.36
CA ALA A 302 -7.38 -2.22 -8.21
C ALA A 302 -7.15 -0.78 -7.74
N VAL A 303 -7.22 -0.56 -6.43
CA VAL A 303 -7.19 0.78 -5.84
C VAL A 303 -6.13 0.89 -4.71
N PRO A 304 -4.85 0.65 -5.03
CA PRO A 304 -3.81 0.58 -4.02
C PRO A 304 -3.48 1.92 -3.34
N SER A 305 -3.86 3.07 -3.90
CA SER A 305 -3.59 4.38 -3.25
C SER A 305 -4.55 5.47 -3.73
N PRO A 306 -5.46 5.95 -2.87
CA PRO A 306 -6.35 7.04 -3.23
C PRO A 306 -5.61 8.36 -3.50
N GLN A 307 -4.51 8.63 -2.76
CA GLN A 307 -3.77 9.87 -2.95
C GLN A 307 -3.00 9.89 -4.28
N LEU A 308 -2.33 8.79 -4.64
CA LEU A 308 -1.67 8.70 -5.94
C LEU A 308 -2.66 8.80 -7.11
N PHE A 309 -3.86 8.21 -6.96
CA PHE A 309 -4.91 8.33 -7.97
C PHE A 309 -5.43 9.76 -8.11
N LYS A 310 -5.65 10.47 -7.00
CA LYS A 310 -6.06 11.89 -7.01
C LYS A 310 -5.01 12.81 -7.68
N LEU A 311 -3.74 12.42 -7.69
CA LEU A 311 -2.67 13.16 -8.37
C LEU A 311 -2.62 12.93 -9.88
N GLN A 312 -3.33 11.93 -10.41
CA GLN A 312 -3.37 11.68 -11.85
C GLN A 312 -4.19 12.76 -12.59
N PRO A 313 -3.92 12.99 -13.88
CA PRO A 313 -4.76 13.85 -14.70
C PRO A 313 -6.23 13.40 -14.66
N GLN A 314 -7.18 14.35 -14.66
CA GLN A 314 -8.61 14.06 -14.60
C GLN A 314 -9.06 13.12 -15.72
N THR A 315 -8.47 13.26 -16.90
CA THR A 315 -8.75 12.38 -18.05
C THR A 315 -8.41 10.92 -17.76
N TYR A 316 -7.31 10.66 -17.05
CA TYR A 316 -6.98 9.31 -16.60
C TYR A 316 -7.97 8.81 -15.55
N GLN A 317 -8.28 9.64 -14.55
CA GLN A 317 -9.24 9.28 -13.49
C GLN A 317 -10.60 8.90 -14.09
N ASP A 318 -11.10 9.67 -15.06
CA ASP A 318 -12.38 9.43 -15.73
C ASP A 318 -12.37 8.19 -16.64
N THR A 319 -11.19 7.83 -17.18
CA THR A 319 -11.02 6.57 -17.92
C THR A 319 -11.07 5.37 -17.00
N VAL A 320 -10.41 5.44 -15.85
CA VAL A 320 -10.38 4.33 -14.88
C VAL A 320 -11.73 4.15 -14.20
N ILE A 321 -12.39 5.25 -13.79
CA ILE A 321 -13.65 5.22 -13.05
C ILE A 321 -14.63 6.18 -13.73
N THR A 322 -15.44 5.65 -14.63
CA THR A 322 -16.44 6.44 -15.34
C THR A 322 -17.59 6.88 -14.39
N PRO A 323 -18.38 7.90 -14.75
CA PRO A 323 -19.58 8.26 -13.98
C PRO A 323 -20.54 7.08 -13.78
N ALA A 324 -20.68 6.20 -14.78
CA ALA A 324 -21.50 5.01 -14.69
C ALA A 324 -20.94 3.99 -13.68
N ASP A 325 -19.59 3.81 -13.67
CA ASP A 325 -18.94 2.95 -12.68
C ASP A 325 -19.17 3.46 -11.25
N ARG A 326 -19.10 4.78 -11.02
CA ARG A 326 -19.37 5.38 -9.71
C ARG A 326 -20.77 5.03 -9.19
N MET A 327 -21.76 5.11 -10.05
CA MET A 327 -23.17 4.83 -9.69
C MET A 327 -23.43 3.33 -9.48
N ASN A 328 -22.67 2.46 -10.15
CA ASN A 328 -22.88 1.02 -10.15
C ASN A 328 -21.64 0.30 -9.62
N SER A 329 -21.22 0.62 -8.40
CA SER A 329 -20.02 0.06 -7.80
C SER A 329 -20.21 -0.38 -6.35
N THR A 330 -19.30 -1.23 -5.92
CA THR A 330 -19.07 -1.60 -4.52
C THR A 330 -17.58 -1.87 -4.28
N VAL A 331 -17.21 -2.15 -3.03
CA VAL A 331 -15.83 -2.34 -2.60
C VAL A 331 -15.57 -3.78 -2.15
N ILE A 332 -14.35 -4.25 -2.38
CA ILE A 332 -13.81 -5.51 -1.87
C ILE A 332 -12.52 -5.20 -1.13
N THR A 333 -12.41 -5.60 0.14
CA THR A 333 -11.23 -5.34 0.94
C THR A 333 -11.00 -6.38 2.03
N ASN A 334 -9.75 -6.68 2.30
CA ASN A 334 -9.34 -7.49 3.46
C ASN A 334 -9.25 -6.67 4.76
N ARG A 335 -9.72 -5.43 4.75
CA ARG A 335 -9.80 -4.53 5.92
C ARG A 335 -11.25 -4.21 6.27
N ALA A 336 -11.44 -3.31 7.22
CA ALA A 336 -12.77 -2.78 7.51
C ALA A 336 -13.29 -1.92 6.33
N ARG A 337 -14.56 -2.13 5.93
CA ARG A 337 -15.20 -1.41 4.80
C ARG A 337 -15.18 0.11 4.93
N ARG A 338 -15.23 0.63 6.18
CA ARG A 338 -15.16 2.07 6.42
C ARG A 338 -13.85 2.70 5.95
N LEU A 339 -12.77 1.93 5.87
CA LEU A 339 -11.47 2.39 5.37
C LEU A 339 -11.44 2.56 3.85
N MET A 340 -12.50 2.11 3.17
CA MET A 340 -12.70 2.28 1.73
C MET A 340 -13.55 3.53 1.39
N SER A 341 -13.67 4.50 2.30
CA SER A 341 -14.52 5.69 2.14
C SER A 341 -14.19 6.51 0.88
N ASP A 342 -12.94 6.58 0.46
CA ASP A 342 -12.52 7.24 -0.79
C ASP A 342 -13.13 6.61 -2.06
N TRP A 343 -13.56 5.35 -1.97
CA TRP A 343 -14.10 4.55 -3.07
C TRP A 343 -15.60 4.26 -2.96
N ASN A 344 -16.24 4.84 -1.94
CA ASN A 344 -17.68 4.71 -1.73
C ASN A 344 -18.43 5.82 -2.45
N TYR A 345 -18.80 5.60 -3.71
CA TYR A 345 -19.37 6.61 -4.60
C TYR A 345 -20.89 6.64 -4.63
N ASN A 346 -21.58 5.64 -4.10
CA ASN A 346 -23.03 5.59 -4.15
C ASN A 346 -23.65 5.06 -2.85
N PRO A 347 -24.90 5.41 -2.53
CA PRO A 347 -25.52 5.08 -1.24
C PRO A 347 -25.75 3.59 -1.00
N LEU A 348 -25.71 2.75 -2.04
CA LEU A 348 -25.87 1.30 -1.92
C LEU A 348 -24.55 0.55 -1.83
N CYS A 349 -23.41 1.23 -2.00
CA CYS A 349 -22.09 0.62 -2.03
C CYS A 349 -21.83 -0.29 -0.82
N ASN A 350 -22.10 0.20 0.39
CA ASN A 350 -21.84 -0.55 1.62
C ASN A 350 -22.76 -1.77 1.85
N GLU A 351 -23.91 -1.81 1.19
CA GLU A 351 -24.84 -2.96 1.32
C GLU A 351 -24.30 -4.21 0.60
N TYR A 352 -23.42 -3.99 -0.38
CA TYR A 352 -22.82 -5.05 -1.18
C TYR A 352 -21.31 -5.18 -0.93
N ALA A 353 -20.77 -4.39 0.00
CA ALA A 353 -19.34 -4.45 0.31
C ALA A 353 -18.93 -5.83 0.82
N MET A 354 -17.84 -6.34 0.29
CA MET A 354 -17.19 -7.56 0.74
C MET A 354 -15.95 -7.16 1.54
N SER A 355 -15.99 -7.37 2.85
CA SER A 355 -14.95 -6.87 3.76
C SER A 355 -14.79 -7.79 4.96
N SER A 356 -13.59 -7.78 5.55
CA SER A 356 -13.29 -8.63 6.71
C SER A 356 -14.04 -8.25 7.99
N ASP A 357 -14.74 -7.11 8.01
CA ASP A 357 -15.60 -6.66 9.12
C ASP A 357 -17.11 -6.88 8.85
N TRP A 358 -17.45 -7.89 8.05
CA TRP A 358 -18.84 -8.16 7.63
C TRP A 358 -19.80 -8.42 8.79
N ASP A 359 -19.28 -8.99 9.91
CA ASP A 359 -20.02 -9.36 11.13
C ASP A 359 -19.57 -8.57 12.38
N ASP A 360 -18.63 -7.62 12.21
CA ASP A 360 -18.05 -6.79 13.27
C ASP A 360 -17.35 -7.59 14.40
N GLU A 361 -16.84 -8.80 14.09
CA GLU A 361 -16.18 -9.68 15.06
C GLU A 361 -14.63 -9.62 14.98
N TRP A 362 -13.98 -9.91 16.13
CA TRP A 362 -12.54 -10.12 16.20
C TRP A 362 -12.19 -11.57 15.94
N ARG A 363 -11.26 -11.82 14.99
CA ARG A 363 -10.77 -13.16 14.69
C ARG A 363 -9.53 -13.52 15.51
N VAL A 364 -9.31 -14.82 15.71
CA VAL A 364 -8.14 -15.36 16.40
C VAL A 364 -7.90 -16.81 15.99
N GLY A 365 -6.60 -17.13 15.75
CA GLY A 365 -6.18 -18.50 15.44
C GLY A 365 -6.54 -18.93 14.01
N GLY A 366 -6.28 -20.21 13.73
CA GLY A 366 -6.45 -20.80 12.41
C GLY A 366 -5.27 -20.53 11.47
N SER A 367 -5.29 -21.15 10.30
CA SER A 367 -4.42 -20.81 9.18
C SER A 367 -4.90 -19.53 8.50
N GLY A 368 -4.04 -18.92 7.66
CA GLY A 368 -4.43 -17.75 6.89
C GLY A 368 -5.66 -17.99 6.00
N ASP A 369 -5.81 -19.19 5.46
CA ASP A 369 -6.99 -19.58 4.65
C ASP A 369 -8.27 -19.68 5.49
N GLU A 370 -8.21 -20.33 6.68
CA GLU A 370 -9.35 -20.41 7.62
C GLU A 370 -9.79 -19.03 8.08
N VAL A 371 -8.85 -18.12 8.36
CA VAL A 371 -9.18 -16.73 8.71
C VAL A 371 -9.82 -15.99 7.54
N CYS A 372 -9.41 -16.25 6.31
CA CYS A 372 -10.05 -15.68 5.12
C CYS A 372 -11.47 -16.21 4.91
N GLU A 373 -11.71 -17.52 5.14
CA GLU A 373 -13.06 -18.11 5.10
C GLU A 373 -13.97 -17.48 6.16
N ASP A 374 -13.52 -17.40 7.39
CA ASP A 374 -14.26 -16.78 8.50
C ASP A 374 -14.50 -15.27 8.28
N SER A 375 -13.61 -14.61 7.55
CA SER A 375 -13.74 -13.21 7.15
C SER A 375 -14.56 -12.99 5.87
N HIS A 376 -15.06 -14.04 5.23
CA HIS A 376 -15.81 -14.01 3.97
C HIS A 376 -15.07 -13.32 2.81
N ILE A 377 -13.75 -13.44 2.80
CA ILE A 377 -12.87 -12.96 1.71
C ILE A 377 -12.12 -14.11 1.01
N ASP A 378 -12.53 -15.34 1.23
CA ASP A 378 -12.09 -16.51 0.47
C ASP A 378 -12.65 -16.48 -0.97
N PRO A 379 -12.10 -17.29 -1.91
CA PRO A 379 -12.50 -17.25 -3.32
C PRO A 379 -14.00 -17.53 -3.53
N LYS A 380 -14.59 -18.45 -2.76
CA LYS A 380 -16.01 -18.83 -2.88
C LYS A 380 -16.92 -17.67 -2.45
N SER A 381 -16.67 -17.11 -1.25
CA SER A 381 -17.45 -16.00 -0.72
C SER A 381 -17.36 -14.77 -1.63
N LEU A 382 -16.20 -14.48 -2.19
CA LEU A 382 -16.01 -13.36 -3.12
C LEU A 382 -16.75 -13.62 -4.46
N CYS A 383 -16.68 -14.84 -5.01
CA CYS A 383 -17.43 -15.21 -6.21
C CYS A 383 -18.94 -15.03 -5.99
N GLU A 384 -19.48 -15.57 -4.90
CA GLU A 384 -20.90 -15.45 -4.55
C GLU A 384 -21.32 -13.99 -4.41
N GLY A 385 -20.49 -13.15 -3.75
CA GLY A 385 -20.74 -11.72 -3.59
C GLY A 385 -20.74 -10.97 -4.91
N VAL A 386 -19.77 -11.21 -5.79
CA VAL A 386 -19.69 -10.62 -7.13
C VAL A 386 -20.88 -11.00 -7.99
N VAL A 387 -21.23 -12.29 -8.02
CA VAL A 387 -22.37 -12.82 -8.80
C VAL A 387 -23.69 -12.26 -8.27
N ARG A 388 -23.88 -12.15 -6.95
CA ARG A 388 -25.05 -11.52 -6.34
C ARG A 388 -25.16 -10.07 -6.77
N PHE A 389 -24.08 -9.29 -6.64
CA PHE A 389 -24.05 -7.88 -7.05
C PHE A 389 -24.41 -7.71 -8.53
N ALA A 390 -23.84 -8.53 -9.41
CA ALA A 390 -24.11 -8.48 -10.84
C ALA A 390 -25.57 -8.85 -11.18
N LYS A 391 -26.12 -9.90 -10.58
CA LYS A 391 -27.51 -10.35 -10.80
C LYS A 391 -28.53 -9.36 -10.28
N ASP A 392 -28.24 -8.67 -9.20
CA ASP A 392 -29.11 -7.63 -8.60
C ASP A 392 -29.05 -6.28 -9.35
N HIS A 393 -28.33 -6.19 -10.46
CA HIS A 393 -28.05 -4.94 -11.18
C HIS A 393 -29.32 -4.12 -11.45
N GLU A 394 -30.35 -4.71 -12.05
CA GLU A 394 -31.58 -3.98 -12.42
C GLU A 394 -32.34 -3.45 -11.18
N ALA A 395 -32.49 -4.31 -10.17
CA ALA A 395 -33.15 -3.96 -8.91
C ALA A 395 -32.39 -2.84 -8.18
N ARG A 396 -31.05 -2.94 -8.15
CA ARG A 396 -30.18 -1.94 -7.54
C ARG A 396 -30.25 -0.60 -8.26
N MET A 397 -30.23 -0.60 -9.60
CA MET A 397 -30.34 0.63 -10.38
C MET A 397 -31.73 1.27 -10.29
N ALA A 398 -32.79 0.48 -10.20
CA ALA A 398 -34.14 1.00 -9.95
C ALA A 398 -34.24 1.66 -8.56
N ARG A 399 -33.64 1.04 -7.55
CA ARG A 399 -33.60 1.58 -6.19
C ARG A 399 -32.82 2.90 -6.13
N LEU A 400 -31.66 3.00 -6.78
CA LEU A 400 -30.88 4.23 -6.88
C LEU A 400 -31.68 5.35 -7.53
N ARG A 401 -32.37 5.09 -8.64
CA ARG A 401 -33.26 6.05 -9.30
C ARG A 401 -34.32 6.55 -8.35
N SER A 402 -35.06 5.66 -7.67
CA SER A 402 -36.08 6.03 -6.68
C SER A 402 -35.50 6.91 -5.56
N MET A 403 -34.30 6.62 -5.06
CA MET A 403 -33.64 7.46 -4.05
C MET A 403 -33.30 8.85 -4.59
N MET A 404 -32.84 8.95 -5.83
CA MET A 404 -32.53 10.23 -6.48
C MET A 404 -33.79 11.06 -6.72
N GLU A 405 -34.90 10.44 -7.19
CA GLU A 405 -36.18 11.08 -7.38
C GLU A 405 -36.74 11.60 -6.04
N ALA A 406 -36.66 10.80 -4.98
CA ALA A 406 -37.06 11.20 -3.64
C ALA A 406 -36.24 12.38 -3.08
N ALA A 407 -34.97 12.51 -3.51
CA ALA A 407 -34.10 13.64 -3.20
C ALA A 407 -34.33 14.86 -4.12
N GLY A 408 -35.33 14.82 -5.02
CA GLY A 408 -35.67 15.91 -5.91
C GLY A 408 -34.86 16.03 -7.18
N ALA A 409 -34.04 15.03 -7.49
CA ALA A 409 -33.34 14.97 -8.77
C ALA A 409 -34.33 14.64 -9.91
N LYS A 410 -34.21 15.36 -11.05
CA LYS A 410 -34.88 14.97 -12.28
C LYS A 410 -34.01 13.91 -12.95
N VAL A 411 -34.42 12.66 -12.91
CA VAL A 411 -33.69 11.50 -13.49
C VAL A 411 -34.26 11.18 -14.87
#